data_68ec3c0b18bde25b5a2107f67ddb6231
#
_entry.id   68ec3c0b18bde25b5a2107f67ddb6231
#
_cell.length_a   1.000
_cell.length_b   1.000
_cell.length_c   1.000
_cell.angle_alpha   90.00
_cell.angle_beta   90.00
_cell.angle_gamma   90.00
#
_symmetry.space_group_name_H-M   'P 1'
#
loop_
_entity.id
_entity.type
_entity.pdbx_description
1 polymer ?
#
loop_
_entity_poly.entity_id
_entity_poly.type
_entity_poly.pdbx_seq_one_letter_code
_entity_poly.pdbx_strand_id
1 'polypeptide(L)'
;MTAVKAKASTPAPAPAPAPAPAPTGAASHGSLVLIRPDGSEGETFPLGATTTVGRESAGPFASDSYLSPRHAEFRVSTGKATIRDLESLNGVYVRIARDTPTELPDGAIFRIGQEILRFERLTAPRAHADGTEAMGGPDQDAVGRIRLVIGRESYGGSYVVPGTGMHLGRERGDVIFPEDGYVSGLHCRIHEENGRVWLTDVGSSNGTFVRVRGQQDVPAGTLLLMGQQLFRLEC
;
A
#
# COMPACT_ATOMS: atom_id res chain seq x y z
N MET A 1 -28.54 67.55 3.98
CA MET A 1 -29.22 66.26 3.75
C MET A 1 -28.16 65.17 3.65
N THR A 2 -27.90 64.49 4.77
CA THR A 2 -26.81 63.50 4.86
C THR A 2 -27.43 62.10 4.80
N ALA A 3 -27.16 61.35 3.75
CA ALA A 3 -27.71 59.99 3.59
C ALA A 3 -26.92 59.01 4.42
N VAL A 4 -27.56 58.34 5.34
CA VAL A 4 -27.00 57.22 6.14
C VAL A 4 -27.12 55.94 5.32
N LYS A 5 -25.94 55.32 5.00
CA LYS A 5 -25.84 54.06 4.27
C LYS A 5 -26.00 52.90 5.26
N ALA A 6 -27.07 52.13 5.13
CA ALA A 6 -27.29 50.94 5.92
C ALA A 6 -26.28 49.85 5.59
N LYS A 7 -25.67 49.30 6.63
CA LYS A 7 -24.69 48.18 6.55
C LYS A 7 -25.45 46.85 6.50
N ALA A 8 -25.41 46.14 5.39
CA ALA A 8 -25.99 44.82 5.28
C ALA A 8 -25.21 43.84 6.13
N SER A 9 -25.87 43.16 7.04
CA SER A 9 -25.33 42.08 7.86
C SER A 9 -25.31 40.76 7.03
N THR A 10 -24.15 40.19 6.87
CA THR A 10 -23.96 38.86 6.28
C THR A 10 -24.50 37.80 7.25
N PRO A 11 -25.36 36.86 6.82
CA PRO A 11 -25.81 35.79 7.70
C PRO A 11 -24.65 34.83 8.04
N ALA A 12 -24.62 34.40 9.29
CA ALA A 12 -23.64 33.42 9.78
C ALA A 12 -23.78 32.08 9.05
N PRO A 13 -22.67 31.36 8.77
CA PRO A 13 -22.72 30.04 8.13
C PRO A 13 -23.47 29.05 9.04
N ALA A 14 -24.31 28.21 8.44
CA ALA A 14 -25.03 27.15 9.13
C ALA A 14 -24.02 26.16 9.77
N PRO A 15 -24.35 25.62 10.97
CA PRO A 15 -23.50 24.62 11.62
C PRO A 15 -23.35 23.38 10.73
N ALA A 16 -22.13 22.85 10.64
CA ALA A 16 -21.84 21.60 9.94
C ALA A 16 -22.68 20.45 10.55
N PRO A 17 -23.19 19.52 9.73
CA PRO A 17 -23.93 18.38 10.23
C PRO A 17 -23.04 17.56 11.18
N ALA A 18 -23.62 17.17 12.32
CA ALA A 18 -22.96 16.31 13.29
C ALA A 18 -22.52 14.98 12.62
N PRO A 19 -21.37 14.40 13.02
CA PRO A 19 -20.95 13.11 12.50
C PRO A 19 -22.02 12.05 12.80
N ALA A 20 -22.33 11.23 11.81
CA ALA A 20 -23.29 10.14 11.97
C ALA A 20 -22.83 9.20 13.10
N PRO A 21 -23.73 8.74 14.00
CA PRO A 21 -23.34 7.83 15.05
C PRO A 21 -22.78 6.54 14.46
N ALA A 22 -21.72 6.01 15.09
CA ALA A 22 -21.18 4.71 14.77
C ALA A 22 -22.31 3.66 14.84
N PRO A 23 -22.32 2.65 13.95
CA PRO A 23 -23.35 1.63 13.93
C PRO A 23 -23.31 0.83 15.24
N THR A 24 -24.20 1.15 16.15
CA THR A 24 -24.43 0.43 17.40
C THR A 24 -25.27 -0.80 17.09
N GLY A 25 -24.67 -2.01 17.20
CA GLY A 25 -25.45 -3.24 17.29
C GLY A 25 -25.36 -4.28 16.18
N ALA A 26 -24.50 -4.14 15.19
CA ALA A 26 -24.19 -5.27 14.30
C ALA A 26 -23.25 -6.24 15.03
N ALA A 27 -23.53 -7.54 14.99
CA ALA A 27 -22.61 -8.56 15.50
C ALA A 27 -21.24 -8.34 14.86
N SER A 28 -20.21 -8.13 15.67
CA SER A 28 -18.85 -8.02 15.16
C SER A 28 -18.39 -9.37 14.69
N HIS A 29 -17.93 -9.45 13.44
CA HIS A 29 -17.35 -10.65 12.84
C HIS A 29 -15.83 -10.63 12.92
N GLY A 30 -15.25 -9.46 13.24
CA GLY A 30 -13.84 -9.24 13.39
C GLY A 30 -13.54 -7.78 13.72
N SER A 31 -12.27 -7.40 13.71
CA SER A 31 -11.84 -6.03 13.98
C SER A 31 -10.53 -5.68 13.28
N LEU A 32 -10.29 -4.38 13.14
CA LEU A 32 -8.99 -3.81 12.82
C LEU A 32 -8.45 -3.14 14.07
N VAL A 33 -7.32 -3.63 14.56
CA VAL A 33 -6.61 -3.07 15.72
C VAL A 33 -5.49 -2.18 15.20
N LEU A 34 -5.54 -0.89 15.52
CA LEU A 34 -4.47 0.06 15.18
C LEU A 34 -3.18 -0.35 15.91
N ILE A 35 -2.08 -0.42 15.19
CA ILE A 35 -0.75 -0.66 15.76
C ILE A 35 0.04 0.64 15.72
N ARG A 36 0.45 1.14 16.87
CA ARG A 36 1.23 2.36 16.99
C ARG A 36 2.70 2.14 16.60
N PRO A 37 3.45 3.22 16.32
CA PRO A 37 4.86 3.12 15.95
C PRO A 37 5.75 2.42 16.98
N ASP A 38 5.37 2.43 18.25
CA ASP A 38 6.06 1.73 19.33
C ASP A 38 5.67 0.24 19.44
N GLY A 39 4.79 -0.24 18.54
CA GLY A 39 4.28 -1.61 18.52
C GLY A 39 3.10 -1.85 19.48
N SER A 40 2.68 -0.86 20.26
CA SER A 40 1.52 -0.99 21.15
C SER A 40 0.21 -0.97 20.38
N GLU A 41 -0.82 -1.60 20.94
CA GLU A 41 -2.17 -1.58 20.38
C GLU A 41 -2.85 -0.25 20.67
N GLY A 42 -3.54 0.26 19.66
CA GLY A 42 -4.33 1.47 19.71
C GLY A 42 -5.81 1.20 19.72
N GLU A 43 -6.53 2.06 18.98
CA GLU A 43 -7.97 1.95 18.83
C GLU A 43 -8.34 0.70 18.01
N THR A 44 -9.45 0.06 18.44
CA THR A 44 -10.01 -1.10 17.72
C THR A 44 -11.26 -0.67 16.98
N PHE A 45 -11.30 -0.99 15.68
CA PHE A 45 -12.43 -0.71 14.81
C PHE A 45 -13.17 -2.02 14.49
N PRO A 46 -14.44 -2.18 14.90
CA PRO A 46 -15.21 -3.39 14.66
C PRO A 46 -15.58 -3.55 13.18
N LEU A 47 -15.48 -4.78 12.68
CA LEU A 47 -15.88 -5.17 11.34
C LEU A 47 -17.14 -6.04 11.42
N GLY A 48 -18.19 -5.68 10.67
CA GLY A 48 -19.33 -6.57 10.41
C GLY A 48 -19.00 -7.60 9.33
N ALA A 49 -20.01 -8.35 8.89
CA ALA A 49 -19.86 -9.33 7.80
C ALA A 49 -19.30 -8.69 6.51
N THR A 50 -19.72 -7.46 6.23
CA THR A 50 -19.15 -6.60 5.17
C THR A 50 -19.05 -5.18 5.70
N THR A 51 -17.86 -4.59 5.62
CA THR A 51 -17.58 -3.24 6.11
C THR A 51 -16.73 -2.48 5.11
N THR A 52 -17.16 -1.28 4.74
CA THR A 52 -16.31 -0.35 3.98
C THR A 52 -15.59 0.55 4.97
N VAL A 53 -14.27 0.69 4.81
CA VAL A 53 -13.43 1.60 5.57
C VAL A 53 -12.81 2.66 4.66
N GLY A 54 -12.61 3.85 5.22
CA GLY A 54 -12.00 4.97 4.54
C GLY A 54 -12.17 6.24 5.36
N ARG A 55 -11.78 7.38 4.83
CA ARG A 55 -11.83 8.66 5.56
C ARG A 55 -13.25 9.07 5.98
N GLU A 56 -14.30 8.57 5.32
CA GLU A 56 -15.70 8.78 5.73
C GLU A 56 -16.14 7.87 6.89
N SER A 57 -15.31 6.88 7.26
CA SER A 57 -15.57 6.03 8.42
C SER A 57 -15.20 6.75 9.72
N ALA A 58 -15.85 6.35 10.81
CA ALA A 58 -15.50 6.84 12.15
C ALA A 58 -14.18 6.21 12.65
N GLY A 59 -13.72 6.68 13.81
CA GLY A 59 -12.54 6.13 14.48
C GLY A 59 -11.22 6.56 13.82
N PRO A 60 -10.22 5.66 13.77
CA PRO A 60 -8.85 6.01 13.39
C PRO A 60 -8.71 6.47 11.93
N PHE A 61 -9.72 6.25 11.10
CA PHE A 61 -9.65 6.55 9.66
C PHE A 61 -9.95 8.00 9.31
N ALA A 62 -10.79 8.68 10.10
CA ALA A 62 -11.35 9.99 9.77
C ALA A 62 -10.31 11.11 9.64
N SER A 63 -9.21 11.01 10.38
CA SER A 63 -8.13 12.01 10.40
C SER A 63 -7.01 11.72 9.40
N ASP A 64 -7.02 10.56 8.73
CA ASP A 64 -5.96 10.17 7.81
C ASP A 64 -6.25 10.68 6.39
N SER A 65 -5.56 11.76 6.01
CA SER A 65 -5.70 12.38 4.68
C SER A 65 -5.19 11.50 3.53
N TYR A 66 -4.42 10.46 3.82
CA TYR A 66 -3.95 9.49 2.81
C TYR A 66 -5.00 8.43 2.49
N LEU A 67 -6.06 8.33 3.28
CA LEU A 67 -7.19 7.45 2.96
C LEU A 67 -8.14 8.13 1.95
N SER A 68 -8.58 7.38 0.96
CA SER A 68 -9.72 7.76 0.13
C SER A 68 -11.00 7.77 0.97
N PRO A 69 -12.04 8.55 0.61
CA PRO A 69 -13.32 8.56 1.33
C PRO A 69 -13.88 7.15 1.58
N ARG A 70 -13.89 6.33 0.53
CA ARG A 70 -14.10 4.88 0.57
C ARG A 70 -12.82 4.24 0.05
N HIS A 71 -12.09 3.55 0.93
CA HIS A 71 -10.73 3.08 0.63
C HIS A 71 -10.70 1.58 0.37
N ALA A 72 -11.29 0.80 1.25
CA ALA A 72 -11.31 -0.65 1.18
C ALA A 72 -12.63 -1.24 1.66
N GLU A 73 -12.99 -2.41 1.15
CA GLU A 73 -14.09 -3.24 1.64
C GLU A 73 -13.51 -4.51 2.28
N PHE A 74 -13.98 -4.81 3.47
CA PHE A 74 -13.66 -6.02 4.22
C PHE A 74 -14.89 -6.92 4.27
N ARG A 75 -14.73 -8.17 3.86
CA ARG A 75 -15.72 -9.24 4.07
C ARG A 75 -15.11 -10.25 5.02
N VAL A 76 -15.66 -10.28 6.23
CA VAL A 76 -15.10 -11.10 7.31
C VAL A 76 -15.80 -12.45 7.37
N SER A 77 -15.01 -13.50 7.52
CA SER A 77 -15.45 -14.86 7.81
C SER A 77 -14.54 -15.45 8.90
N THR A 78 -14.91 -16.60 9.46
CA THR A 78 -14.13 -17.22 10.55
C THR A 78 -12.67 -17.44 10.14
N GLY A 79 -11.75 -16.79 10.85
CA GLY A 79 -10.31 -16.95 10.71
C GLY A 79 -9.69 -16.23 9.51
N LYS A 80 -10.46 -15.53 8.68
CA LYS A 80 -9.96 -14.77 7.53
C LYS A 80 -10.87 -13.61 7.11
N ALA A 81 -10.34 -12.67 6.36
CA ALA A 81 -11.14 -11.68 5.66
C ALA A 81 -10.71 -11.60 4.18
N THR A 82 -11.68 -11.33 3.31
CA THR A 82 -11.41 -10.89 1.94
C THR A 82 -11.34 -9.37 1.93
N ILE A 83 -10.20 -8.82 1.53
CA ILE A 83 -9.98 -7.38 1.39
C ILE A 83 -10.09 -7.03 -0.08
N ARG A 84 -10.87 -6.00 -0.40
CA ARG A 84 -10.98 -5.41 -1.72
C ARG A 84 -10.57 -3.94 -1.66
N ASP A 85 -9.56 -3.55 -2.44
CA ASP A 85 -9.21 -2.15 -2.67
C ASP A 85 -10.31 -1.51 -3.54
N LEU A 86 -10.92 -0.42 -3.09
CA LEU A 86 -11.97 0.32 -3.79
C LEU A 86 -11.38 1.41 -4.70
N GLU A 87 -10.36 1.08 -5.47
CA GLU A 87 -9.62 1.99 -6.34
C GLU A 87 -9.04 3.19 -5.58
N SER A 88 -8.57 2.90 -4.38
CA SER A 88 -8.01 3.92 -3.51
C SER A 88 -6.74 4.53 -4.09
N LEU A 89 -6.51 5.81 -3.82
CA LEU A 89 -5.34 6.52 -4.34
C LEU A 89 -4.03 5.88 -3.87
N ASN A 90 -3.91 5.66 -2.57
CA ASN A 90 -2.67 5.19 -1.96
C ASN A 90 -2.59 3.67 -1.79
N GLY A 91 -3.69 2.95 -1.96
CA GLY A 91 -3.70 1.49 -1.90
C GLY A 91 -3.82 0.90 -0.50
N VAL A 92 -4.18 -0.38 -0.49
CA VAL A 92 -4.13 -1.25 0.67
C VAL A 92 -2.93 -2.18 0.52
N TYR A 93 -2.11 -2.30 1.56
CA TYR A 93 -0.93 -3.13 1.54
C TYR A 93 -1.01 -4.22 2.61
N VAL A 94 -0.58 -5.41 2.25
CA VAL A 94 -0.51 -6.59 3.12
C VAL A 94 0.95 -6.87 3.43
N ARG A 95 1.29 -7.03 4.72
CA ARG A 95 2.63 -7.43 5.13
C ARG A 95 2.89 -8.86 4.68
N ILE A 96 4.03 -9.10 4.02
CA ILE A 96 4.46 -10.45 3.67
C ILE A 96 5.15 -11.12 4.86
N ALA A 97 5.13 -12.45 4.88
CA ALA A 97 5.81 -13.20 5.92
C ALA A 97 7.34 -13.09 5.74
N ARG A 98 8.04 -12.93 6.87
CA ARG A 98 9.50 -12.90 6.89
C ARG A 98 10.08 -14.21 6.35
N ASP A 99 11.18 -14.12 5.64
CA ASP A 99 11.94 -15.24 5.06
C ASP A 99 11.10 -16.18 4.16
N THR A 100 9.91 -15.71 3.74
CA THR A 100 9.01 -16.46 2.87
C THR A 100 8.87 -15.74 1.53
N PRO A 101 9.26 -16.37 0.41
CA PRO A 101 9.10 -15.78 -0.91
C PRO A 101 7.63 -15.53 -1.23
N THR A 102 7.32 -14.31 -1.64
CA THR A 102 6.00 -13.89 -2.14
C THR A 102 6.12 -13.55 -3.62
N GLU A 103 5.25 -14.09 -4.45
CA GLU A 103 5.30 -13.82 -5.89
C GLU A 103 5.10 -12.33 -6.17
N LEU A 104 5.96 -11.77 -7.03
CA LEU A 104 5.94 -10.38 -7.47
C LEU A 104 5.60 -10.34 -8.98
N PRO A 105 4.32 -10.42 -9.35
CA PRO A 105 3.91 -10.42 -10.74
C PRO A 105 4.16 -9.06 -11.40
N ASP A 106 4.12 -9.04 -12.73
CA ASP A 106 4.26 -7.80 -13.50
C ASP A 106 3.28 -6.72 -13.05
N GLY A 107 3.77 -5.49 -12.90
CA GLY A 107 3.02 -4.35 -12.40
C GLY A 107 2.72 -4.38 -10.89
N ALA A 108 3.26 -5.34 -10.13
CA ALA A 108 3.09 -5.38 -8.68
C ALA A 108 3.75 -4.17 -8.02
N ILE A 109 3.08 -3.66 -6.98
CA ILE A 109 3.59 -2.54 -6.17
C ILE A 109 3.87 -3.09 -4.77
N PHE A 110 5.01 -2.75 -4.22
CA PHE A 110 5.39 -3.10 -2.86
C PHE A 110 5.98 -1.89 -2.14
N ARG A 111 6.00 -1.95 -0.82
CA ARG A 111 6.47 -0.86 0.04
C ARG A 111 7.46 -1.40 1.08
N ILE A 112 8.58 -0.69 1.24
CA ILE A 112 9.57 -0.86 2.30
C ILE A 112 9.78 0.51 2.95
N GLY A 113 9.59 0.61 4.27
CA GLY A 113 9.59 1.92 4.91
C GLY A 113 8.59 2.88 4.26
N GLN A 114 9.06 4.03 3.80
CA GLN A 114 8.25 5.02 3.06
C GLN A 114 8.36 4.86 1.54
N GLU A 115 9.28 4.02 1.07
CA GLU A 115 9.55 3.82 -0.34
C GLU A 115 8.50 2.92 -0.98
N ILE A 116 7.83 3.42 -2.00
CA ILE A 116 6.86 2.68 -2.81
C ILE A 116 7.52 2.34 -4.14
N LEU A 117 7.55 1.06 -4.45
CA LEU A 117 8.26 0.52 -5.61
C LEU A 117 7.31 -0.29 -6.48
N ARG A 118 7.43 -0.12 -7.78
CA ARG A 118 6.69 -0.91 -8.77
C ARG A 118 7.66 -1.80 -9.53
N PHE A 119 7.36 -3.09 -9.56
CA PHE A 119 8.04 -4.05 -10.42
C PHE A 119 7.40 -4.06 -11.81
N GLU A 120 8.24 -4.05 -12.85
CA GLU A 120 7.83 -4.20 -14.24
C GLU A 120 8.74 -5.24 -14.89
N ARG A 121 8.14 -6.27 -15.47
CA ARG A 121 8.89 -7.30 -16.19
C ARG A 121 9.42 -6.73 -17.51
N LEU A 122 10.65 -7.04 -17.83
CA LEU A 122 11.20 -6.74 -19.15
C LEU A 122 10.68 -7.76 -20.15
N THR A 123 10.20 -7.25 -21.28
CA THR A 123 9.79 -8.07 -22.42
C THR A 123 10.85 -7.93 -23.48
N ALA A 124 11.33 -9.05 -24.01
CA ALA A 124 12.25 -9.03 -25.12
C ALA A 124 11.67 -8.24 -26.31
N PRO A 125 12.46 -7.43 -27.01
CA PRO A 125 12.01 -6.75 -28.21
C PRO A 125 11.48 -7.77 -29.23
N ARG A 126 10.40 -7.41 -29.92
CA ARG A 126 9.88 -8.22 -31.02
C ARG A 126 10.58 -7.81 -32.29
N ALA A 127 11.13 -8.79 -33.01
CA ALA A 127 11.61 -8.56 -34.35
C ALA A 127 10.45 -8.12 -35.26
N HIS A 128 10.70 -7.16 -36.16
CA HIS A 128 9.80 -6.79 -37.24
C HIS A 128 9.68 -7.91 -38.27
N ALA A 129 8.67 -7.85 -39.13
CA ALA A 129 8.46 -8.85 -40.15
C ALA A 129 9.63 -9.02 -41.15
N ASP A 130 10.47 -7.99 -41.28
CA ASP A 130 11.70 -7.95 -42.08
C ASP A 130 12.93 -8.45 -41.32
N GLY A 131 12.80 -8.92 -40.08
CA GLY A 131 13.87 -9.41 -39.22
C GLY A 131 14.66 -8.31 -38.48
N THR A 132 14.28 -7.05 -38.62
CA THR A 132 14.91 -5.99 -37.83
C THR A 132 14.37 -6.01 -36.39
N GLU A 133 15.24 -5.76 -35.42
CA GLU A 133 14.89 -5.65 -34.00
C GLU A 133 14.83 -4.19 -33.55
N ALA A 134 14.04 -3.90 -32.54
CA ALA A 134 13.99 -2.58 -31.93
C ALA A 134 15.37 -2.22 -31.33
N MET A 135 15.77 -0.96 -31.48
CA MET A 135 17.03 -0.46 -30.94
C MET A 135 17.02 -0.44 -29.42
N GLY A 136 18.15 -0.72 -28.83
CA GLY A 136 18.41 -0.75 -27.40
C GLY A 136 18.98 -2.13 -27.03
N GLY A 137 20.19 -2.19 -26.48
CA GLY A 137 20.76 -3.46 -26.00
C GLY A 137 19.91 -3.96 -24.83
N PRO A 138 19.11 -5.04 -24.98
CA PRO A 138 18.55 -5.65 -23.79
C PRO A 138 19.71 -6.18 -22.96
N ASP A 139 19.70 -5.88 -21.66
CA ASP A 139 20.47 -6.67 -20.72
C ASP A 139 19.87 -8.06 -20.74
N GLN A 140 20.55 -9.01 -21.37
CA GLN A 140 20.02 -10.37 -21.61
C GLN A 140 19.79 -11.13 -20.31
N ASP A 141 20.41 -10.69 -19.22
CA ASP A 141 20.27 -11.29 -17.90
C ASP A 141 19.23 -10.57 -17.03
N ALA A 142 18.63 -9.49 -17.50
CA ALA A 142 17.65 -8.74 -16.73
C ALA A 142 16.25 -9.35 -16.83
N VAL A 143 15.61 -9.58 -15.68
CA VAL A 143 14.25 -10.12 -15.60
C VAL A 143 13.18 -9.04 -15.53
N GLY A 144 13.57 -7.83 -15.12
CA GLY A 144 12.65 -6.72 -14.92
C GLY A 144 13.35 -5.46 -14.47
N ARG A 145 12.53 -4.52 -14.03
CA ARG A 145 13.02 -3.32 -13.34
C ARG A 145 12.08 -2.97 -12.17
N ILE A 146 12.63 -2.32 -11.18
CA ILE A 146 11.83 -1.65 -10.16
C ILE A 146 11.89 -0.15 -10.38
N ARG A 147 10.78 0.53 -10.18
CA ARG A 147 10.66 1.98 -10.31
C ARG A 147 10.15 2.58 -9.01
N LEU A 148 10.77 3.64 -8.54
CA LEU A 148 10.30 4.40 -7.40
C LEU A 148 9.01 5.16 -7.79
N VAL A 149 7.92 4.92 -7.08
CA VAL A 149 6.62 5.58 -7.30
C VAL A 149 6.57 6.85 -6.46
N ILE A 150 6.55 8.01 -7.09
CA ILE A 150 6.47 9.32 -6.42
C ILE A 150 5.12 10.00 -6.61
N GLY A 151 4.29 9.50 -7.48
CA GLY A 151 2.93 9.98 -7.74
C GLY A 151 2.15 8.99 -8.59
N ARG A 152 0.88 9.28 -8.86
CA ARG A 152 -0.03 8.36 -9.55
C ARG A 152 0.55 7.80 -10.86
N GLU A 153 1.17 8.66 -11.67
CA GLU A 153 1.81 8.31 -12.94
C GLU A 153 3.23 8.87 -13.03
N SER A 154 3.80 9.24 -11.87
CA SER A 154 5.13 9.81 -11.78
C SER A 154 6.07 8.84 -11.10
N TYR A 155 7.23 8.65 -11.72
CA TYR A 155 8.24 7.72 -11.25
C TYR A 155 9.57 8.44 -11.08
N GLY A 156 10.29 8.07 -10.03
CA GLY A 156 11.66 8.49 -9.78
C GLY A 156 12.69 7.52 -10.37
N GLY A 157 13.65 7.09 -9.56
CA GLY A 157 14.69 6.16 -9.96
C GLY A 157 14.13 4.85 -10.54
N SER A 158 14.86 4.30 -11.49
CA SER A 158 14.57 3.00 -12.09
C SER A 158 15.82 2.12 -12.01
N TYR A 159 15.66 0.90 -11.51
CA TYR A 159 16.76 -0.03 -11.25
C TYR A 159 16.46 -1.35 -11.95
N VAL A 160 17.40 -1.83 -12.73
CA VAL A 160 17.30 -3.12 -13.42
C VAL A 160 17.41 -4.25 -12.40
N VAL A 161 16.54 -5.24 -12.49
CA VAL A 161 16.59 -6.46 -11.69
C VAL A 161 17.31 -7.54 -12.50
N PRO A 162 18.56 -7.89 -12.14
CA PRO A 162 19.29 -8.95 -12.81
C PRO A 162 18.72 -10.33 -12.49
N GLY A 163 18.95 -11.33 -13.34
CA GLY A 163 18.51 -12.72 -13.10
C GLY A 163 19.06 -13.33 -11.82
N THR A 164 20.24 -12.90 -11.39
CA THR A 164 20.85 -13.29 -10.10
C THR A 164 20.10 -12.73 -8.88
N GLY A 165 19.18 -11.78 -9.11
CA GLY A 165 18.43 -11.06 -8.10
C GLY A 165 19.16 -9.83 -7.57
N MET A 166 18.46 -9.09 -6.72
CA MET A 166 18.97 -7.88 -6.08
C MET A 166 18.46 -7.73 -4.65
N HIS A 167 19.21 -7.01 -3.86
CA HIS A 167 18.85 -6.66 -2.49
C HIS A 167 18.58 -5.17 -2.37
N LEU A 168 17.60 -4.82 -1.54
CA LEU A 168 17.25 -3.45 -1.20
C LEU A 168 17.46 -3.23 0.30
N GLY A 169 17.97 -2.08 0.67
CA GLY A 169 18.18 -1.73 2.07
C GLY A 169 18.52 -0.27 2.29
N ARG A 170 18.76 0.11 3.54
CA ARG A 170 19.21 1.46 3.90
C ARG A 170 20.71 1.62 3.77
N GLU A 171 21.48 0.59 4.12
CA GLU A 171 22.93 0.65 4.23
C GLU A 171 23.64 -0.35 3.32
N ARG A 172 22.97 -1.45 2.98
CA ARG A 172 23.52 -2.55 2.19
C ARG A 172 22.50 -3.03 1.18
N GLY A 173 22.99 -3.48 0.03
CA GLY A 173 22.18 -3.95 -1.09
C GLY A 173 22.59 -3.28 -2.40
N ASP A 174 21.94 -3.68 -3.46
CA ASP A 174 22.15 -3.15 -4.81
C ASP A 174 21.42 -1.83 -5.01
N VAL A 175 20.32 -1.61 -4.27
CA VAL A 175 19.57 -0.36 -4.20
C VAL A 175 19.49 0.09 -2.75
N ILE A 176 19.92 1.33 -2.51
CA ILE A 176 20.07 1.89 -1.16
C ILE A 176 19.16 3.11 -1.00
N PHE A 177 18.43 3.15 0.14
CA PHE A 177 17.58 4.26 0.59
C PHE A 177 18.11 4.83 1.92
N PRO A 178 19.22 5.56 1.91
CA PRO A 178 19.93 5.96 3.14
C PRO A 178 19.14 6.93 4.01
N GLU A 179 18.25 7.72 3.41
CA GLU A 179 17.45 8.73 4.10
C GLU A 179 16.17 8.17 4.74
N ASP A 180 15.77 6.93 4.41
CA ASP A 180 14.58 6.32 5.01
C ASP A 180 14.92 5.49 6.25
N GLY A 181 14.71 6.10 7.43
CA GLY A 181 14.92 5.45 8.71
C GLY A 181 14.04 4.22 8.99
N TYR A 182 12.98 4.02 8.22
CA TYR A 182 12.10 2.85 8.32
C TYR A 182 12.58 1.68 7.47
N VAL A 183 13.50 1.89 6.55
CA VAL A 183 14.17 0.82 5.80
C VAL A 183 15.30 0.24 6.65
N SER A 184 15.33 -1.08 6.82
CA SER A 184 16.41 -1.77 7.53
C SER A 184 17.71 -1.76 6.73
N GLY A 185 18.85 -1.90 7.39
CA GLY A 185 20.19 -1.89 6.76
C GLY A 185 20.27 -2.83 5.56
N LEU A 186 19.71 -4.05 5.66
CA LEU A 186 19.33 -4.93 4.56
C LEU A 186 17.86 -5.25 4.78
N HIS A 187 16.98 -5.01 3.79
CA HIS A 187 15.54 -5.05 4.04
C HIS A 187 14.82 -6.20 3.32
N CYS A 188 14.97 -6.28 2.02
CA CYS A 188 14.34 -7.31 1.20
C CYS A 188 15.21 -7.72 0.02
N ARG A 189 14.84 -8.85 -0.60
CA ARG A 189 15.47 -9.37 -1.81
C ARG A 189 14.41 -9.62 -2.87
N ILE A 190 14.76 -9.30 -4.11
CA ILE A 190 14.02 -9.70 -5.32
C ILE A 190 14.89 -10.71 -6.05
N HIS A 191 14.31 -11.82 -6.50
CA HIS A 191 15.01 -12.82 -7.31
C HIS A 191 14.06 -13.50 -8.29
N GLU A 192 14.60 -14.06 -9.33
CA GLU A 192 13.86 -14.88 -10.29
C GLU A 192 14.12 -16.36 -10.00
N GLU A 193 13.07 -17.16 -10.02
CA GLU A 193 13.17 -18.61 -9.97
C GLU A 193 12.04 -19.23 -10.81
N ASN A 194 12.42 -20.12 -11.74
CA ASN A 194 11.49 -20.85 -12.61
C ASN A 194 10.56 -19.94 -13.43
N GLY A 195 11.08 -18.82 -13.94
CA GLY A 195 10.32 -17.85 -14.74
C GLY A 195 9.41 -16.95 -13.92
N ARG A 196 9.45 -17.02 -12.58
CA ARG A 196 8.69 -16.18 -11.66
C ARG A 196 9.63 -15.28 -10.87
N VAL A 197 9.15 -14.10 -10.53
CA VAL A 197 9.87 -13.16 -9.68
C VAL A 197 9.29 -13.18 -8.30
N TRP A 198 10.16 -13.22 -7.30
CA TRP A 198 9.84 -13.35 -5.89
C TRP A 198 10.39 -12.18 -5.10
N LEU A 199 9.61 -11.71 -4.14
CA LEU A 199 10.00 -10.73 -3.13
C LEU A 199 10.07 -11.43 -1.78
N THR A 200 11.19 -11.28 -1.08
CA THR A 200 11.40 -11.87 0.25
C THR A 200 11.85 -10.81 1.23
N ASP A 201 11.16 -10.68 2.35
CA ASP A 201 11.63 -9.89 3.49
C ASP A 201 12.76 -10.66 4.19
N VAL A 202 13.96 -10.09 4.26
CA VAL A 202 15.16 -10.76 4.80
C VAL A 202 15.42 -10.40 6.25
N GLY A 203 14.36 -10.21 7.02
CA GLY A 203 14.44 -9.92 8.45
C GLY A 203 14.34 -8.44 8.79
N SER A 204 13.58 -7.67 8.01
CA SER A 204 13.40 -6.25 8.27
C SER A 204 12.66 -5.97 9.59
N SER A 205 12.93 -4.82 10.21
CA SER A 205 12.27 -4.42 11.46
C SER A 205 10.82 -4.02 11.25
N ASN A 206 10.54 -3.26 10.20
CA ASN A 206 9.21 -2.69 9.93
C ASN A 206 8.37 -3.53 8.97
N GLY A 207 8.96 -4.49 8.27
CA GLY A 207 8.29 -5.37 7.33
C GLY A 207 8.24 -4.84 5.90
N THR A 208 8.04 -5.78 4.99
CA THR A 208 7.82 -5.55 3.57
C THR A 208 6.34 -5.76 3.28
N PHE A 209 5.74 -4.88 2.50
CA PHE A 209 4.31 -4.88 2.22
C PHE A 209 4.04 -4.94 0.73
N VAL A 210 3.06 -5.72 0.30
CA VAL A 210 2.63 -5.81 -1.11
C VAL A 210 1.22 -5.24 -1.25
N ARG A 211 1.01 -4.41 -2.28
CA ARG A 211 -0.29 -3.81 -2.56
C ARG A 211 -1.30 -4.85 -3.02
N VAL A 212 -2.48 -4.83 -2.43
CA VAL A 212 -3.63 -5.64 -2.87
C VAL A 212 -4.01 -5.27 -4.30
N ARG A 213 -4.16 -6.28 -5.15
CA ARG A 213 -4.61 -6.12 -6.55
C ARG A 213 -6.04 -6.61 -6.68
N GLY A 214 -6.98 -5.68 -6.75
CA GLY A 214 -8.40 -5.99 -6.79
C GLY A 214 -8.89 -6.51 -5.43
N GLN A 215 -8.87 -7.82 -5.21
CA GLN A 215 -9.23 -8.44 -3.92
C GLN A 215 -8.26 -9.55 -3.53
N GLN A 216 -8.13 -9.78 -2.23
CA GLN A 216 -7.22 -10.78 -1.65
C GLN A 216 -7.80 -11.34 -0.35
N ASP A 217 -7.72 -12.65 -0.17
CA ASP A 217 -7.99 -13.30 1.11
C ASP A 217 -6.75 -13.21 2.01
N VAL A 218 -6.96 -12.83 3.26
CA VAL A 218 -5.92 -12.72 4.27
C VAL A 218 -6.35 -13.39 5.57
N PRO A 219 -5.47 -14.13 6.24
CA PRO A 219 -5.79 -14.76 7.52
C PRO A 219 -5.87 -13.74 8.66
N ALA A 220 -6.50 -14.11 9.74
CA ALA A 220 -6.43 -13.37 11.01
C ALA A 220 -4.96 -13.20 11.45
N GLY A 221 -4.67 -12.10 12.14
CA GLY A 221 -3.31 -11.71 12.55
C GLY A 221 -2.51 -10.98 11.47
N THR A 222 -3.01 -10.89 10.23
CA THR A 222 -2.32 -10.17 9.15
C THR A 222 -2.22 -8.69 9.46
N LEU A 223 -1.03 -8.12 9.22
CA LEU A 223 -0.79 -6.68 9.30
C LEU A 223 -1.06 -6.03 7.96
N LEU A 224 -1.85 -4.97 8.01
CA LEU A 224 -2.34 -4.18 6.88
C LEU A 224 -1.88 -2.73 7.02
N LEU A 225 -1.34 -2.18 5.97
CA LEU A 225 -1.01 -0.76 5.91
C LEU A 225 -2.00 -0.05 4.99
N MET A 226 -2.74 0.90 5.54
CA MET A 226 -3.71 1.74 4.83
C MET A 226 -3.48 3.20 5.23
N GLY A 227 -3.32 4.07 4.25
CA GLY A 227 -2.92 5.45 4.51
C GLY A 227 -1.54 5.51 5.20
N GLN A 228 -1.49 6.15 6.37
CA GLN A 228 -0.29 6.23 7.22
C GLN A 228 -0.35 5.30 8.43
N GLN A 229 -1.33 4.39 8.50
CA GLN A 229 -1.63 3.62 9.69
C GLN A 229 -1.48 2.13 9.44
N LEU A 230 -0.93 1.44 10.45
CA LEU A 230 -0.76 0.00 10.49
C LEU A 230 -1.88 -0.62 11.31
N PHE A 231 -2.56 -1.61 10.76
CA PHE A 231 -3.63 -2.33 11.42
C PHE A 231 -3.33 -3.82 11.47
N ARG A 232 -3.75 -4.48 12.56
CA ARG A 232 -3.84 -5.92 12.64
C ARG A 232 -5.29 -6.36 12.44
N LEU A 233 -5.51 -7.30 11.53
CA LEU A 233 -6.81 -7.92 11.31
C LEU A 233 -7.06 -9.00 12.36
N GLU A 234 -8.22 -8.95 13.01
CA GLU A 234 -8.72 -9.98 13.92
C GLU A 234 -10.09 -10.48 13.46
N CYS A 235 -10.28 -11.80 13.33
CA CYS A 235 -11.54 -12.44 12.92
C CYS A 235 -11.57 -13.94 13.27
#